data_1135d40d5eb84db4e2bcfc116e521552
#
_entry.id   1135d40d5eb84db4e2bcfc116e521552
#
_cell.length_a   1.000
_cell.length_b   1.000
_cell.length_c   1.000
_cell.angle_alpha   90.00
_cell.angle_beta   90.00
_cell.angle_gamma   90.00
#
_symmetry.space_group_name_H-M   'P 1'
#
loop_
_entity.id
_entity.type
_entity.pdbx_description
1 polymer ?
#
loop_
_entity_poly.entity_id
_entity_poly.type
_entity_poly.pdbx_seq_one_letter_code
_entity_poly.pdbx_strand_id
1 'polypeptide(L)'
;MSVEQHQQALLESYQGTNDPKVQESARTANEYTELLKSGQVSKDEYIQMMQDIIRVNNINRSVDNMQVLEHMNTAINGLINLASLV
;
A
#
# COMPACT_ATOMS: atom_id res chain seq x y z
N MET A 1 -12.31 -6.77 6.61
CA MET A 1 -11.84 -6.95 5.23
C MET A 1 -10.62 -7.85 5.22
N SER A 2 -10.44 -8.64 4.19
CA SER A 2 -9.31 -9.57 4.08
C SER A 2 -8.09 -8.89 3.47
N VAL A 3 -6.93 -9.56 3.60
CA VAL A 3 -5.70 -9.12 2.96
C VAL A 3 -5.91 -9.01 1.44
N GLU A 4 -6.56 -9.99 0.84
CA GLU A 4 -6.79 -10.02 -0.60
C GLU A 4 -7.66 -8.85 -1.08
N GLN A 5 -8.63 -8.43 -0.30
CA GLN A 5 -9.45 -7.27 -0.64
C GLN A 5 -8.63 -5.98 -0.66
N HIS A 6 -7.73 -5.81 0.29
CA HIS A 6 -6.84 -4.65 0.31
C HIS A 6 -5.81 -4.72 -0.82
N GLN A 7 -5.32 -5.91 -1.14
CA GLN A 7 -4.43 -6.09 -2.29
C GLN A 7 -5.14 -5.77 -3.61
N GLN A 8 -6.43 -6.11 -3.71
CA GLN A 8 -7.23 -5.74 -4.87
C GLN A 8 -7.36 -4.22 -4.98
N ALA A 9 -7.54 -3.52 -3.85
CA ALA A 9 -7.58 -2.07 -3.85
C ALA A 9 -6.26 -1.44 -4.30
N LEU A 10 -5.12 -2.06 -3.94
CA LEU A 10 -3.80 -1.63 -4.43
C LEU A 10 -3.69 -1.79 -5.95
N LEU A 11 -4.18 -2.92 -6.47
CA LEU A 11 -4.18 -3.16 -7.91
C LEU A 11 -5.06 -2.13 -8.63
N GLU A 12 -6.23 -1.82 -8.07
CA GLU A 12 -7.11 -0.81 -8.63
C GLU A 12 -6.44 0.57 -8.65
N SER A 13 -5.69 0.91 -7.61
CA SER A 13 -4.93 2.16 -7.55
C SER A 13 -3.86 2.20 -8.63
N TYR A 14 -3.17 1.07 -8.85
CA TYR A 14 -2.18 0.95 -9.91
C TYR A 14 -2.80 1.17 -11.29
N GLN A 15 -3.95 0.55 -11.54
CA GLN A 15 -4.64 0.62 -12.83
C GLN A 15 -5.35 1.95 -13.04
N GLY A 16 -5.72 2.62 -11.96
CA GLY A 16 -6.51 3.86 -12.00
C GLY A 16 -5.68 5.13 -12.22
N THR A 17 -4.39 5.01 -12.47
CA THR A 17 -3.52 6.16 -12.62
C THR A 17 -2.51 5.92 -13.74
N ASN A 18 -2.04 7.03 -14.36
CA ASN A 18 -0.92 7.02 -15.28
C ASN A 18 0.35 7.60 -14.64
N ASP A 19 0.29 7.98 -13.37
CA ASP A 19 1.44 8.55 -12.67
C ASP A 19 2.40 7.42 -12.26
N PRO A 20 3.64 7.40 -12.79
CA PRO A 20 4.59 6.34 -12.47
C PRO A 20 4.92 6.24 -10.98
N LYS A 21 4.90 7.35 -10.25
CA LYS A 21 5.18 7.36 -8.80
C LYS A 21 4.07 6.66 -8.03
N VAL A 22 2.82 6.91 -8.41
CA VAL A 22 1.66 6.27 -7.79
C VAL A 22 1.66 4.78 -8.10
N GLN A 23 1.94 4.41 -9.35
CA GLN A 23 2.03 3.00 -9.76
C GLN A 23 3.13 2.27 -8.99
N GLU A 24 4.29 2.91 -8.82
CA GLU A 24 5.40 2.31 -8.06
C GLU A 24 5.01 2.07 -6.61
N SER A 25 4.34 3.02 -5.96
CA SER A 25 3.89 2.86 -4.57
C SER A 25 2.92 1.69 -4.42
N ALA A 26 1.95 1.57 -5.32
CA ALA A 26 0.96 0.48 -5.28
C ALA A 26 1.65 -0.87 -5.48
N ARG A 27 2.55 -0.97 -6.45
CA ARG A 27 3.29 -2.19 -6.72
C ARG A 27 4.16 -2.59 -5.52
N THR A 28 4.87 -1.63 -4.96
CA THR A 28 5.77 -1.88 -3.82
C THR A 28 4.98 -2.35 -2.61
N ALA A 29 3.84 -1.72 -2.33
CA ALA A 29 2.98 -2.14 -1.21
C ALA A 29 2.50 -3.58 -1.39
N ASN A 30 2.13 -3.96 -2.61
CA ASN A 30 1.70 -5.32 -2.89
C ASN A 30 2.86 -6.32 -2.75
N GLU A 31 4.04 -5.96 -3.24
CA GLU A 31 5.24 -6.80 -3.10
C GLU A 31 5.58 -7.05 -1.63
N TYR A 32 5.53 -6.01 -0.79
CA TYR A 32 5.79 -6.15 0.64
C TYR A 32 4.76 -7.05 1.31
N THR A 33 3.50 -6.96 0.89
CA THR A 33 2.46 -7.83 1.42
C THR A 33 2.72 -9.29 1.07
N GLU A 34 3.20 -9.56 -0.14
CA GLU A 34 3.59 -10.92 -0.52
C GLU A 34 4.78 -11.43 0.29
N LEU A 35 5.75 -10.56 0.58
CA LEU A 35 6.89 -10.94 1.43
C LEU A 35 6.42 -11.29 2.85
N LEU A 36 5.46 -10.55 3.39
CA LEU A 36 4.90 -10.88 4.70
C LEU A 36 4.19 -12.22 4.65
N LYS A 37 3.38 -12.47 3.64
CA LYS A 37 2.63 -13.72 3.50
C LYS A 37 3.54 -14.94 3.40
N SER A 38 4.70 -14.78 2.78
CA SER A 38 5.68 -15.86 2.62
C SER A 38 6.65 -15.98 3.80
N GLY A 39 6.54 -15.10 4.79
CA GLY A 39 7.41 -15.14 5.98
C GLY A 39 8.80 -14.58 5.77
N GLN A 40 9.03 -13.85 4.69
CA GLN A 40 10.36 -13.30 4.38
C GLN A 40 10.65 -11.99 5.11
N VAL A 41 9.63 -11.32 5.62
CA VAL A 41 9.79 -10.14 6.48
C VAL A 41 8.95 -10.34 7.73
N SER A 42 9.39 -9.73 8.84
CA SER A 42 8.63 -9.76 10.08
C SER A 42 7.44 -8.79 10.00
N LYS A 43 6.48 -8.98 10.91
CA LYS A 43 5.33 -8.10 11.03
C LYS A 43 5.80 -6.64 11.28
N ASP A 44 6.75 -6.44 12.19
CA ASP A 44 7.23 -5.10 12.52
C ASP A 44 7.94 -4.44 11.35
N GLU A 45 8.76 -5.21 10.62
CA GLU A 45 9.39 -4.72 9.40
C GLU A 45 8.36 -4.32 8.35
N TYR A 46 7.36 -5.17 8.16
CA TYR A 46 6.30 -4.92 7.19
C TYR A 46 5.54 -3.62 7.51
N ILE A 47 5.15 -3.45 8.77
CA ILE A 47 4.41 -2.25 9.19
C ILE A 47 5.24 -1.00 8.91
N GLN A 48 6.52 -1.03 9.26
CA GLN A 48 7.40 0.11 9.03
C GLN A 48 7.58 0.41 7.54
N MET A 49 7.74 -0.63 6.72
CA MET A 49 7.85 -0.49 5.27
C MET A 49 6.59 0.13 4.67
N MET A 50 5.42 -0.31 5.13
CA MET A 50 4.15 0.22 4.63
C MET A 50 3.93 1.66 5.07
N GLN A 51 4.31 2.02 6.30
CA GLN A 51 4.23 3.41 6.77
C GLN A 51 5.14 4.33 5.95
N ASP A 52 6.29 3.84 5.52
CA ASP A 52 7.18 4.61 4.65
C ASP A 52 6.53 4.89 3.28
N ILE A 53 5.76 3.93 2.75
CA ILE A 53 5.04 4.15 1.49
C ILE A 53 4.01 5.26 1.66
N ILE A 54 3.27 5.26 2.76
CA ILE A 54 2.29 6.32 3.04
C ILE A 54 2.99 7.69 3.10
N ARG A 55 4.15 7.75 3.74
CA ARG A 55 4.94 8.97 3.83
C ARG A 55 5.34 9.48 2.46
N VAL A 56 5.84 8.58 1.60
CA VAL A 56 6.22 8.93 0.23
C VAL A 56 5.00 9.39 -0.58
N ASN A 57 3.86 8.72 -0.41
CA ASN A 57 2.62 9.11 -1.07
C ASN A 57 2.21 10.53 -0.67
N ASN A 58 2.35 10.88 0.60
CA ASN A 58 2.02 12.22 1.08
C ASN A 58 2.95 13.29 0.50
N ILE A 59 4.23 12.96 0.29
CA ILE A 59 5.19 13.86 -0.34
C ILE A 59 4.85 14.06 -1.82
N ASN A 60 4.40 13.00 -2.50
CA ASN A 60 4.09 13.02 -3.93
C ASN A 60 2.66 13.50 -4.23
N ARG A 61 1.88 13.82 -3.21
CA ARG A 61 0.48 14.19 -3.36
C ARG A 61 0.32 15.47 -4.17
N SER A 62 -0.63 15.44 -5.11
CA SER A 62 -0.99 16.59 -5.94
C SER A 62 -2.49 16.60 -6.15
N VAL A 63 -3.01 17.68 -6.72
CA VAL A 63 -4.44 17.78 -7.05
C VAL A 63 -4.86 16.65 -8.00
N ASP A 64 -3.97 16.27 -8.93
CA ASP A 64 -4.29 15.28 -9.96
C ASP A 64 -4.34 13.85 -9.43
N ASN A 65 -3.59 13.54 -8.37
CA ASN A 65 -3.45 12.16 -7.87
C ASN A 65 -4.04 11.95 -6.48
N MET A 66 -4.59 13.00 -5.84
CA MET A 66 -4.96 12.89 -4.43
C MET A 66 -6.04 11.84 -4.17
N GLN A 67 -7.00 11.67 -5.08
CA GLN A 67 -8.05 10.68 -4.88
C GLN A 67 -7.51 9.26 -4.94
N VAL A 68 -6.66 8.97 -5.89
CA VAL A 68 -6.07 7.63 -6.01
C VAL A 68 -5.10 7.36 -4.86
N LEU A 69 -4.36 8.37 -4.41
CA LEU A 69 -3.47 8.20 -3.27
C LEU A 69 -4.24 7.98 -1.97
N GLU A 70 -5.37 8.65 -1.78
CA GLU A 70 -6.22 8.43 -0.61
C GLU A 70 -6.78 7.01 -0.60
N HIS A 71 -7.24 6.52 -1.75
CA HIS A 71 -7.72 5.15 -1.88
C HIS A 71 -6.60 4.14 -1.56
N MET A 72 -5.41 4.37 -2.10
CA MET A 72 -4.25 3.53 -1.82
C MET A 72 -3.85 3.56 -0.35
N ASN A 73 -3.77 4.75 0.26
CA ASN A 73 -3.39 4.88 1.66
C ASN A 73 -4.40 4.20 2.58
N THR A 74 -5.68 4.23 2.24
CA THR A 74 -6.72 3.51 2.98
C THR A 74 -6.46 2.01 2.94
N ALA A 75 -6.14 1.47 1.77
CA ALA A 75 -5.81 0.05 1.63
C ALA A 75 -4.53 -0.31 2.40
N ILE A 76 -3.51 0.52 2.34
CA ILE A 76 -2.25 0.30 3.07
C ILE A 76 -2.49 0.31 4.58
N ASN A 77 -3.28 1.27 5.07
CA ASN A 77 -3.63 1.33 6.50
C ASN A 77 -4.42 0.10 6.93
N GLY A 78 -5.33 -0.38 6.08
CA GLY A 78 -6.06 -1.61 6.35
C GLY A 78 -5.14 -2.81 6.48
N LEU A 79 -4.14 -2.90 5.61
CA LEU A 79 -3.14 -3.99 5.67
C LEU A 79 -2.27 -3.88 6.91
N ILE A 80 -1.87 -2.65 7.31
CA ILE A 80 -1.12 -2.44 8.55
C ILE A 80 -1.94 -2.90 9.75
N ASN A 81 -3.22 -2.55 9.80
CA ASN A 81 -4.09 -2.95 10.89
C ASN A 81 -4.26 -4.46 10.97
N LEU A 82 -4.43 -5.14 9.83
CA LEU A 82 -4.52 -6.60 9.80
C LEU A 82 -3.21 -7.24 10.29
N ALA A 83 -2.07 -6.72 9.89
CA ALA A 83 -0.77 -7.23 10.33
C ALA A 83 -0.60 -7.06 11.84
N SER A 84 -1.07 -5.96 12.41
CA SER A 84 -0.91 -5.69 13.84
C SER A 84 -1.81 -6.56 14.72
N LEU A 85 -2.83 -7.20 14.15
CA LEU A 85 -3.73 -8.09 14.88
C LEU A 85 -3.20 -9.52 15.01
N VAL A 86 -2.15 -9.87 14.31
CA VAL A 86 -1.65 -11.26 14.23
C VAL A 86 -0.51 -11.53 15.22
#